data_c4f664e64c1387932aea4bef022af075
#
_entry.id   c4f664e64c1387932aea4bef022af075
#
_cell.length_a   1.000
_cell.length_b   1.000
_cell.length_c   1.000
_cell.angle_alpha   90.00
_cell.angle_beta   90.00
_cell.angle_gamma   90.00
#
_symmetry.space_group_name_H-M   'P 1'
#
loop_
_entity.id
_entity.type
_entity.pdbx_description
1 polymer ?
#
loop_
_entity_poly.entity_id
_entity_poly.type
_entity_poly.pdbx_seq_one_letter_code
_entity_poly.pdbx_strand_id
1 'polypeptide(L)'
;MKTPKLETSRLYLQPLQAEDALQIQQVFPQWEIVRYLAAGFPWPFPQDGASRYVNQIALPASEKGTAWYWTIRRKEEPAVIIGHICLSDEQDNNRGFWLVPEWQRRGYMTEACRIVTDFWFNSLNREVLRAPKASGNDASKKISLHAGMRLIQTGKKQYIEGELDSELWEITREEWNRQSRG
;
A
#
# COMPACT_ATOMS: atom_id res chain seq x y z
N MET A 1 14.77 10.53 3.70
CA MET A 1 15.36 9.16 3.87
C MET A 1 15.04 8.36 2.62
N LYS A 2 16.01 7.60 2.06
CA LYS A 2 15.76 6.72 0.91
C LYS A 2 14.91 5.52 1.32
N THR A 3 14.13 4.97 0.38
CA THR A 3 13.38 3.73 0.59
C THR A 3 14.35 2.56 0.83
N PRO A 4 14.35 1.92 2.03
CA PRO A 4 15.22 0.80 2.30
C PRO A 4 14.63 -0.51 1.76
N LYS A 5 15.46 -1.53 1.55
CA LYS A 5 14.98 -2.90 1.45
C LYS A 5 14.48 -3.33 2.83
N LEU A 6 13.29 -3.93 2.88
CA LEU A 6 12.72 -4.51 4.09
C LEU A 6 12.54 -6.02 3.89
N GLU A 7 12.63 -6.77 4.97
CA GLU A 7 12.57 -8.23 4.93
C GLU A 7 11.73 -8.75 6.09
N THR A 8 10.86 -9.69 5.79
CA THR A 8 10.02 -10.40 6.76
C THR A 8 10.37 -11.88 6.77
N SER A 9 9.60 -12.72 7.45
CA SER A 9 9.82 -14.17 7.42
C SER A 9 9.68 -14.78 6.02
N ARG A 10 8.73 -14.30 5.21
CA ARG A 10 8.37 -14.88 3.90
C ARG A 10 8.61 -13.94 2.72
N LEU A 11 8.81 -12.62 2.97
CA LEU A 11 8.80 -11.60 1.93
C LEU A 11 10.10 -10.80 1.88
N TYR A 12 10.41 -10.35 0.67
CA TYR A 12 11.23 -9.19 0.40
C TYR A 12 10.35 -8.04 -0.05
N LEU A 13 10.48 -6.89 0.59
CA LEU A 13 9.97 -5.62 0.11
C LEU A 13 11.15 -4.88 -0.52
N GLN A 14 11.22 -4.92 -1.85
CA GLN A 14 12.29 -4.28 -2.61
C GLN A 14 11.89 -2.83 -2.93
N PRO A 15 12.76 -1.83 -2.72
CA PRO A 15 12.51 -0.49 -3.23
C PRO A 15 12.13 -0.54 -4.70
N LEU A 16 11.07 0.18 -5.07
CA LEU A 16 10.57 0.25 -6.44
C LEU A 16 11.67 0.77 -7.38
N GLN A 17 11.83 0.11 -8.52
CA GLN A 17 12.78 0.45 -9.58
C GLN A 17 12.05 0.71 -10.91
N ALA A 18 12.68 1.43 -11.82
CA ALA A 18 12.11 1.73 -13.14
C ALA A 18 11.76 0.44 -13.93
N GLU A 19 12.60 -0.58 -13.82
CA GLU A 19 12.46 -1.88 -14.50
C GLU A 19 11.23 -2.67 -14.02
N ASP A 20 10.76 -2.42 -12.80
CA ASP A 20 9.57 -3.07 -12.23
C ASP A 20 8.29 -2.73 -13.00
N ALA A 21 8.28 -1.61 -13.73
CA ALA A 21 7.13 -1.14 -14.47
C ALA A 21 6.59 -2.19 -15.47
N LEU A 22 7.48 -2.95 -16.12
CA LEU A 22 7.08 -3.99 -17.08
C LEU A 22 6.26 -5.09 -16.42
N GLN A 23 6.71 -5.58 -15.27
CA GLN A 23 6.01 -6.64 -14.56
C GLN A 23 4.74 -6.11 -13.88
N ILE A 24 4.77 -4.89 -13.34
CA ILE A 24 3.59 -4.22 -12.79
C ILE A 24 2.50 -4.06 -13.86
N GLN A 25 2.86 -3.66 -15.10
CA GLN A 25 1.93 -3.53 -16.22
C GLN A 25 1.19 -4.85 -16.53
N GLN A 26 1.86 -5.98 -16.33
CA GLN A 26 1.28 -7.31 -16.60
C GLN A 26 0.31 -7.78 -15.49
N VAL A 27 0.61 -7.47 -14.24
CA VAL A 27 -0.10 -8.08 -13.11
C VAL A 27 -1.10 -7.15 -12.41
N PHE A 28 -0.89 -5.82 -12.49
CA PHE A 28 -1.72 -4.86 -11.79
C PHE A 28 -3.11 -4.65 -12.38
N PRO A 29 -3.33 -4.54 -13.73
CA PRO A 29 -4.60 -4.13 -14.28
C PRO A 29 -5.65 -5.25 -14.24
N GLN A 30 -6.11 -5.55 -13.04
CA GLN A 30 -7.17 -6.52 -12.76
C GLN A 30 -8.29 -5.83 -11.96
N TRP A 31 -9.55 -6.12 -12.30
CA TRP A 31 -10.71 -5.48 -11.68
C TRP A 31 -10.71 -5.59 -10.16
N GLU A 32 -10.34 -6.74 -9.62
CA GLU A 32 -10.25 -7.01 -8.19
C GLU A 32 -9.27 -6.09 -7.46
N ILE A 33 -8.24 -5.60 -8.17
CA ILE A 33 -7.26 -4.64 -7.63
C ILE A 33 -7.77 -3.22 -7.76
N VAL A 34 -8.27 -2.84 -8.96
CA VAL A 34 -8.48 -1.43 -9.31
C VAL A 34 -9.83 -0.88 -8.87
N ARG A 35 -10.84 -1.70 -8.66
CA ARG A 35 -12.22 -1.26 -8.38
C ARG A 35 -12.35 -0.26 -7.23
N TYR A 36 -11.51 -0.39 -6.21
CA TYR A 36 -11.48 0.48 -5.03
C TYR A 36 -10.43 1.60 -5.08
N LEU A 37 -9.80 1.82 -6.23
CA LEU A 37 -8.93 2.97 -6.41
C LEU A 37 -9.77 4.23 -6.68
N ALA A 38 -9.19 5.41 -6.39
CA ALA A 38 -9.87 6.69 -6.62
C ALA A 38 -10.26 6.85 -8.10
N ALA A 39 -11.41 7.49 -8.35
CA ALA A 39 -11.95 7.67 -9.69
C ALA A 39 -11.03 8.43 -10.67
N GLY A 40 -10.06 9.21 -10.14
CA GLY A 40 -9.04 9.85 -10.98
C GLY A 40 -7.96 8.92 -11.52
N PHE A 41 -7.93 7.66 -11.06
CA PHE A 41 -7.02 6.65 -11.61
C PHE A 41 -7.50 6.23 -13.02
N PRO A 42 -6.57 6.13 -14.02
CA PRO A 42 -6.96 5.83 -15.39
C PRO A 42 -7.47 4.40 -15.54
N TRP A 43 -8.73 4.27 -15.95
CA TRP A 43 -9.33 2.97 -16.25
C TRP A 43 -10.23 3.06 -17.51
N PRO A 44 -10.10 2.20 -18.51
CA PRO A 44 -9.14 1.07 -18.63
C PRO A 44 -7.68 1.49 -18.49
N PHE A 45 -6.86 0.61 -17.90
CA PHE A 45 -5.47 0.93 -17.61
C PHE A 45 -4.67 1.08 -18.91
N PRO A 46 -3.99 2.22 -19.16
CA PRO A 46 -3.24 2.45 -20.38
C PRO A 46 -2.06 1.46 -20.52
N GLN A 47 -1.64 1.20 -21.76
CA GLN A 47 -0.50 0.30 -22.04
C GLN A 47 0.82 0.78 -21.44
N ASP A 48 0.97 2.08 -21.24
CA ASP A 48 2.14 2.72 -20.59
C ASP A 48 1.85 3.17 -19.15
N GLY A 49 0.71 2.75 -18.60
CA GLY A 49 0.23 3.21 -17.29
C GLY A 49 1.20 2.95 -16.15
N ALA A 50 1.76 1.74 -16.08
CA ALA A 50 2.75 1.41 -15.05
C ALA A 50 4.05 2.19 -15.24
N SER A 51 4.53 2.34 -16.48
CA SER A 51 5.73 3.14 -16.77
C SER A 51 5.55 4.61 -16.36
N ARG A 52 4.40 5.21 -16.68
CA ARG A 52 4.10 6.58 -16.25
C ARG A 52 4.02 6.69 -14.73
N TYR A 53 3.32 5.80 -14.08
CA TYR A 53 3.20 5.81 -12.63
C TYR A 53 4.57 5.69 -11.95
N VAL A 54 5.37 4.70 -12.35
CA VAL A 54 6.68 4.46 -11.75
C VAL A 54 7.62 5.63 -11.99
N ASN A 55 7.79 6.07 -13.24
CA ASN A 55 8.83 7.04 -13.60
C ASN A 55 8.44 8.50 -13.39
N GLN A 56 7.14 8.85 -13.44
CA GLN A 56 6.69 10.23 -13.35
C GLN A 56 6.08 10.58 -11.98
N ILE A 57 5.67 9.58 -11.20
CA ILE A 57 5.01 9.79 -9.91
C ILE A 57 5.83 9.18 -8.77
N ALA A 58 6.01 7.84 -8.78
CA ALA A 58 6.55 7.14 -7.62
C ALA A 58 8.04 7.41 -7.37
N LEU A 59 8.89 7.26 -8.38
CA LEU A 59 10.32 7.51 -8.23
C LEU A 59 10.64 8.97 -7.90
N PRO A 60 10.05 9.99 -8.57
CA PRO A 60 10.25 11.39 -8.18
C PRO A 60 9.79 11.72 -6.75
N ALA A 61 8.69 11.13 -6.27
CA ALA A 61 8.24 11.31 -4.89
C ALA A 61 9.20 10.65 -3.88
N SER A 62 9.76 9.48 -4.22
CA SER A 62 10.79 8.82 -3.42
C SER A 62 12.08 9.63 -3.35
N GLU A 63 12.52 10.21 -4.46
CA GLU A 63 13.71 11.07 -4.51
C GLU A 63 13.54 12.34 -3.65
N LYS A 64 12.35 12.93 -3.65
CA LYS A 64 11.99 14.07 -2.79
C LYS A 64 11.86 13.67 -1.31
N GLY A 65 11.77 12.37 -1.00
CA GLY A 65 11.57 11.86 0.35
C GLY A 65 10.18 12.14 0.93
N THR A 66 9.16 12.29 0.08
CA THR A 66 7.75 12.49 0.46
C THR A 66 6.92 11.22 0.38
N ALA A 67 7.46 10.17 -0.25
CA ALA A 67 6.84 8.86 -0.31
C ALA A 67 7.89 7.74 -0.44
N TRP A 68 7.50 6.53 -0.07
CA TRP A 68 8.33 5.33 -0.06
C TRP A 68 7.55 4.19 -0.70
N TYR A 69 8.13 3.54 -1.71
CA TYR A 69 7.46 2.55 -2.55
C TYR A 69 8.24 1.25 -2.59
N TRP A 70 7.54 0.12 -2.40
CA TRP A 70 8.12 -1.22 -2.47
C TRP A 70 7.30 -2.13 -3.37
N THR A 71 8.00 -2.97 -4.14
CA THR A 71 7.42 -4.19 -4.69
C THR A 71 7.48 -5.29 -3.64
N ILE A 72 6.43 -6.09 -3.55
CA ILE A 72 6.34 -7.24 -2.64
C ILE A 72 6.70 -8.49 -3.44
N ARG A 73 7.65 -9.27 -2.91
CA ARG A 73 8.16 -10.49 -3.53
C ARG A 73 8.29 -11.58 -2.50
N ARG A 74 8.00 -12.84 -2.88
CA ARG A 74 8.22 -13.99 -2.00
C ARG A 74 9.70 -14.36 -1.98
N LYS A 75 10.20 -14.79 -0.83
CA LYS A 75 11.58 -15.26 -0.69
C LYS A 75 11.89 -16.48 -1.57
N GLU A 76 10.89 -17.32 -1.78
CA GLU A 76 10.97 -18.52 -2.64
C GLU A 76 11.12 -18.16 -4.12
N GLU A 77 10.62 -17.00 -4.53
CA GLU A 77 10.63 -16.57 -5.94
C GLU A 77 10.82 -15.04 -6.04
N PRO A 78 12.01 -14.54 -5.67
CA PRO A 78 12.27 -13.11 -5.51
C PRO A 78 12.26 -12.29 -6.81
N ALA A 79 12.27 -12.95 -7.96
CA ALA A 79 12.15 -12.30 -9.27
C ALA A 79 10.70 -11.87 -9.59
N VAL A 80 9.70 -12.46 -8.92
CA VAL A 80 8.27 -12.24 -9.22
C VAL A 80 7.67 -11.21 -8.28
N ILE A 81 7.05 -10.18 -8.85
CA ILE A 81 6.26 -9.19 -8.13
C ILE A 81 4.88 -9.78 -7.88
N ILE A 82 4.50 -9.92 -6.61
CA ILE A 82 3.17 -10.38 -6.21
C ILE A 82 2.28 -9.23 -5.70
N GLY A 83 2.84 -8.05 -5.52
CA GLY A 83 2.11 -6.88 -5.03
C GLY A 83 3.01 -5.66 -4.86
N HIS A 84 2.40 -4.63 -4.35
CA HIS A 84 3.02 -3.33 -4.12
C HIS A 84 2.48 -2.72 -2.84
N ILE A 85 3.33 -1.98 -2.14
CA ILE A 85 2.95 -1.22 -0.96
C ILE A 85 3.70 0.11 -0.95
N CYS A 86 3.04 1.17 -0.51
CA CYS A 86 3.66 2.48 -0.36
C CYS A 86 3.27 3.17 0.93
N LEU A 87 4.13 4.08 1.34
CA LEU A 87 3.88 5.08 2.36
C LEU A 87 4.03 6.47 1.76
N SER A 88 3.25 7.44 2.23
CA SER A 88 3.37 8.83 1.77
C SER A 88 3.07 9.81 2.90
N ASP A 89 3.63 11.01 2.79
CA ASP A 89 3.33 12.15 3.68
C ASP A 89 2.01 12.86 3.29
N GLU A 90 1.23 12.27 2.37
CA GLU A 90 -0.07 12.80 1.97
C GLU A 90 -1.05 12.80 3.16
N GLN A 91 -1.72 13.93 3.37
CA GLN A 91 -2.69 14.06 4.44
C GLN A 91 -3.82 13.03 4.28
N ASP A 92 -4.10 12.27 5.36
CA ASP A 92 -5.17 11.27 5.46
C ASP A 92 -5.03 10.06 4.49
N ASN A 93 -3.88 9.90 3.83
CA ASN A 93 -3.62 8.82 2.88
C ASN A 93 -2.16 8.34 2.96
N ASN A 94 -1.77 7.85 4.13
CA ASN A 94 -0.37 7.53 4.39
C ASN A 94 0.07 6.14 3.93
N ARG A 95 -0.86 5.21 3.64
CA ARG A 95 -0.51 3.85 3.22
C ARG A 95 -1.45 3.34 2.14
N GLY A 96 -0.89 2.96 1.00
CA GLY A 96 -1.57 2.30 -0.10
C GLY A 96 -0.94 0.96 -0.43
N PHE A 97 -1.73 -0.01 -0.91
CA PHE A 97 -1.23 -1.31 -1.32
C PHE A 97 -2.17 -2.03 -2.28
N TRP A 98 -1.62 -2.97 -3.02
CA TRP A 98 -2.36 -4.00 -3.74
C TRP A 98 -1.58 -5.32 -3.77
N LEU A 99 -2.29 -6.42 -3.95
CA LEU A 99 -1.75 -7.75 -4.08
C LEU A 99 -2.48 -8.47 -5.23
N VAL A 100 -1.72 -9.16 -6.05
CA VAL A 100 -2.28 -10.00 -7.13
C VAL A 100 -3.26 -10.99 -6.53
N PRO A 101 -4.48 -11.18 -7.11
CA PRO A 101 -5.56 -11.96 -6.51
C PRO A 101 -5.17 -13.38 -6.08
N GLU A 102 -4.36 -14.08 -6.88
CA GLU A 102 -3.90 -15.45 -6.56
C GLU A 102 -3.08 -15.55 -5.25
N TRP A 103 -2.46 -14.43 -4.81
CA TRP A 103 -1.65 -14.37 -3.59
C TRP A 103 -2.39 -13.80 -2.38
N GLN A 104 -3.64 -13.39 -2.57
CA GLN A 104 -4.48 -12.90 -1.47
C GLN A 104 -4.87 -14.01 -0.50
N ARG A 105 -5.37 -13.63 0.69
CA ARG A 105 -5.83 -14.54 1.76
C ARG A 105 -4.77 -15.49 2.34
N ARG A 106 -3.48 -15.20 2.08
CA ARG A 106 -2.33 -15.98 2.60
C ARG A 106 -1.55 -15.23 3.70
N GLY A 107 -2.04 -14.07 4.12
CA GLY A 107 -1.41 -13.22 5.15
C GLY A 107 -0.24 -12.36 4.67
N TYR A 108 0.13 -12.42 3.39
CA TYR A 108 1.26 -11.66 2.85
C TYR A 108 1.10 -10.16 2.99
N MET A 109 -0.09 -9.61 2.69
CA MET A 109 -0.30 -8.17 2.83
C MET A 109 -0.32 -7.71 4.30
N THR A 110 -0.83 -8.53 5.22
CA THR A 110 -0.76 -8.25 6.66
C THR A 110 0.69 -8.18 7.13
N GLU A 111 1.52 -9.12 6.67
CA GLU A 111 2.96 -9.17 6.97
C GLU A 111 3.70 -7.95 6.41
N ALA A 112 3.43 -7.58 5.15
CA ALA A 112 4.00 -6.39 4.51
C ALA A 112 3.55 -5.10 5.20
N CYS A 113 2.26 -4.96 5.52
CA CYS A 113 1.74 -3.80 6.23
C CYS A 113 2.38 -3.61 7.60
N ARG A 114 2.65 -4.70 8.34
CA ARG A 114 3.28 -4.63 9.65
C ARG A 114 4.67 -4.00 9.57
N ILE A 115 5.52 -4.48 8.69
CA ILE A 115 6.91 -3.99 8.61
C ILE A 115 6.99 -2.55 8.08
N VAL A 116 6.13 -2.14 7.13
CA VAL A 116 6.13 -0.74 6.67
C VAL A 116 5.50 0.19 7.69
N THR A 117 4.55 -0.26 8.51
CA THR A 117 4.00 0.53 9.62
C THR A 117 5.06 0.74 10.71
N ASP A 118 5.85 -0.28 11.00
CA ASP A 118 7.00 -0.15 11.91
C ASP A 118 8.02 0.86 11.37
N PHE A 119 8.37 0.77 10.09
CA PHE A 119 9.24 1.73 9.42
C PHE A 119 8.69 3.18 9.48
N TRP A 120 7.37 3.36 9.29
CA TRP A 120 6.69 4.65 9.40
C TRP A 120 6.88 5.30 10.77
N PHE A 121 6.66 4.54 11.83
CA PHE A 121 6.73 5.06 13.18
C PHE A 121 8.16 5.14 13.73
N ASN A 122 8.97 4.12 13.52
CA ASN A 122 10.26 3.96 14.20
C ASN A 122 11.45 4.46 13.39
N SER A 123 11.36 4.48 12.05
CA SER A 123 12.44 4.99 11.19
C SER A 123 12.15 6.38 10.65
N LEU A 124 10.93 6.63 10.17
CA LEU A 124 10.51 7.95 9.68
C LEU A 124 10.05 8.89 10.81
N ASN A 125 9.88 8.36 12.03
CA ASN A 125 9.50 9.10 13.23
C ASN A 125 8.17 9.88 13.07
N ARG A 126 7.19 9.29 12.37
CA ARG A 126 5.87 9.86 12.21
C ARG A 126 4.99 9.56 13.42
N GLU A 127 4.03 10.45 13.73
CA GLU A 127 3.17 10.31 14.93
C GLU A 127 1.87 9.56 14.64
N VAL A 128 1.36 9.66 13.42
CA VAL A 128 0.05 9.14 13.03
C VAL A 128 0.14 8.48 11.67
N LEU A 129 -0.57 7.37 11.48
CA LEU A 129 -0.79 6.74 10.17
C LEU A 129 -2.28 6.68 9.90
N ARG A 130 -2.70 7.23 8.75
CA ARG A 130 -4.09 7.21 8.27
C ARG A 130 -4.20 6.48 6.94
N ALA A 131 -5.24 5.70 6.79
CA ALA A 131 -5.50 4.94 5.57
C ALA A 131 -6.99 4.98 5.22
N PRO A 132 -7.35 5.65 4.11
CA PRO A 132 -8.72 5.65 3.61
C PRO A 132 -9.02 4.35 2.87
N LYS A 133 -10.29 3.95 2.84
CA LYS A 133 -10.75 2.80 2.05
C LYS A 133 -12.25 2.84 1.78
N ALA A 134 -12.68 2.15 0.72
CA ALA A 134 -14.09 1.87 0.51
C ALA A 134 -14.61 0.93 1.60
N SER A 135 -15.79 1.20 2.13
CA SER A 135 -16.40 0.40 3.22
C SER A 135 -16.63 -1.06 2.84
N GLY A 136 -16.85 -1.33 1.54
CA GLY A 136 -16.96 -2.69 1.00
C GLY A 136 -15.63 -3.43 0.79
N ASN A 137 -14.48 -2.79 1.03
CA ASN A 137 -13.18 -3.44 0.92
C ASN A 137 -12.82 -4.20 2.20
N ASP A 138 -13.51 -5.33 2.43
CA ASP A 138 -13.37 -6.14 3.64
C ASP A 138 -11.94 -6.64 3.87
N ALA A 139 -11.20 -6.94 2.81
CA ALA A 139 -9.81 -7.38 2.93
C ALA A 139 -8.94 -6.27 3.52
N SER A 140 -9.08 -5.04 3.04
CA SER A 140 -8.35 -3.89 3.58
C SER A 140 -8.79 -3.52 5.00
N LYS A 141 -10.09 -3.66 5.31
CA LYS A 141 -10.62 -3.44 6.67
C LYS A 141 -10.03 -4.43 7.67
N LYS A 142 -9.98 -5.71 7.32
CA LYS A 142 -9.37 -6.75 8.18
C LYS A 142 -7.90 -6.43 8.48
N ILE A 143 -7.14 -5.95 7.51
CA ILE A 143 -5.74 -5.54 7.71
C ILE A 143 -5.67 -4.37 8.70
N SER A 144 -6.54 -3.37 8.58
CA SER A 144 -6.59 -2.25 9.51
C SER A 144 -6.94 -2.68 10.94
N LEU A 145 -7.92 -3.55 11.10
CA LEU A 145 -8.30 -4.12 12.41
C LEU A 145 -7.16 -4.91 13.05
N HIS A 146 -6.49 -5.78 12.29
CA HIS A 146 -5.33 -6.54 12.78
C HIS A 146 -4.14 -5.65 13.17
N ALA A 147 -4.00 -4.50 12.53
CA ALA A 147 -2.99 -3.50 12.88
C ALA A 147 -3.39 -2.64 14.08
N GLY A 148 -4.58 -2.86 14.68
CA GLY A 148 -5.09 -2.06 15.79
C GLY A 148 -5.53 -0.65 15.40
N MET A 149 -5.78 -0.41 14.11
CA MET A 149 -6.32 0.86 13.66
C MET A 149 -7.78 1.01 14.10
N ARG A 150 -8.20 2.23 14.33
CA ARG A 150 -9.59 2.60 14.65
C ARG A 150 -10.22 3.42 13.55
N LEU A 151 -11.51 3.24 13.33
CA LEU A 151 -12.30 4.06 12.42
C LEU A 151 -12.49 5.45 13.04
N ILE A 152 -12.12 6.50 12.32
CA ILE A 152 -12.24 7.89 12.80
C ILE A 152 -13.21 8.74 12.00
N GLN A 153 -13.53 8.35 10.76
CA GLN A 153 -14.43 9.11 9.91
C GLN A 153 -15.09 8.19 8.89
N THR A 154 -16.33 8.48 8.56
CA THR A 154 -17.08 7.89 7.45
C THR A 154 -17.55 8.97 6.50
N GLY A 155 -17.80 8.61 5.25
CA GLY A 155 -18.28 9.52 4.22
C GLY A 155 -18.55 8.79 2.92
N LYS A 156 -18.57 9.54 1.82
CA LYS A 156 -18.67 8.99 0.47
C LYS A 156 -17.52 9.49 -0.39
N LYS A 157 -17.02 8.64 -1.28
CA LYS A 157 -15.98 8.97 -2.25
C LYS A 157 -16.27 8.35 -3.61
N GLN A 158 -15.73 8.98 -4.65
CA GLN A 158 -15.74 8.43 -6.01
C GLN A 158 -14.56 7.47 -6.19
N TYR A 159 -14.88 6.24 -6.51
CA TYR A 159 -13.94 5.18 -6.86
C TYR A 159 -14.13 4.79 -8.32
N ILE A 160 -13.25 3.94 -8.87
CA ILE A 160 -13.43 3.41 -10.24
C ILE A 160 -14.76 2.66 -10.37
N GLU A 161 -15.18 1.93 -9.33
CA GLU A 161 -16.46 1.21 -9.28
C GLU A 161 -17.68 2.13 -9.19
N GLY A 162 -17.50 3.41 -8.84
CA GLY A 162 -18.56 4.38 -8.66
C GLY A 162 -18.49 5.06 -7.28
N GLU A 163 -19.56 5.76 -6.90
CA GLU A 163 -19.67 6.33 -5.57
C GLU A 163 -19.91 5.24 -4.53
N LEU A 164 -19.02 5.11 -3.56
CA LEU A 164 -19.13 4.15 -2.47
C LEU A 164 -18.99 4.85 -1.11
N ASP A 165 -19.51 4.21 -0.09
CA ASP A 165 -19.22 4.58 1.29
C ASP A 165 -17.73 4.41 1.57
N SER A 166 -17.15 5.37 2.27
CA SER A 166 -15.72 5.48 2.54
C SER A 166 -15.47 5.59 4.03
N GLU A 167 -14.39 4.99 4.46
CA GLU A 167 -13.92 4.97 5.84
C GLU A 167 -12.50 5.51 5.92
N LEU A 168 -12.20 6.30 6.96
CA LEU A 168 -10.84 6.71 7.30
C LEU A 168 -10.44 6.03 8.61
N TRP A 169 -9.35 5.29 8.55
CA TRP A 169 -8.78 4.53 9.66
C TRP A 169 -7.48 5.16 10.12
N GLU A 170 -7.24 5.16 11.44
CA GLU A 170 -6.08 5.79 12.07
C GLU A 170 -5.45 4.87 13.11
N ILE A 171 -4.12 4.98 13.24
CA ILE A 171 -3.36 4.48 14.39
C ILE A 171 -2.25 5.47 14.71
N THR A 172 -1.99 5.68 16.00
CA THR A 172 -0.89 6.51 16.48
C THR A 172 0.37 5.68 16.76
N ARG A 173 1.52 6.35 16.80
CA ARG A 173 2.79 5.70 17.19
C ARG A 173 2.73 5.08 18.60
N GLU A 174 2.07 5.74 19.54
CA GLU A 174 1.91 5.23 20.89
C GLU A 174 1.09 3.93 20.91
N GLU A 175 -0.05 3.90 20.18
CA GLU A 175 -0.90 2.71 20.05
C GLU A 175 -0.12 1.55 19.39
N TRP A 176 0.64 1.84 18.32
CA TRP A 176 1.49 0.85 17.65
C TRP A 176 2.56 0.26 18.56
N ASN A 177 3.31 1.10 19.25
CA ASN A 177 4.40 0.66 20.13
C ASN A 177 3.88 -0.12 21.34
N ARG A 178 2.68 0.16 21.82
CA ARG A 178 2.05 -0.58 22.91
C ARG A 178 1.73 -2.02 22.50
N GLN A 179 1.28 -2.25 21.27
CA GLN A 179 0.99 -3.58 20.74
C GLN A 179 2.27 -4.41 20.49
N SER A 180 3.37 -3.77 20.16
CA SER A 180 4.65 -4.45 19.87
C SER A 180 5.38 -4.95 21.11
N ARG A 181 4.93 -4.55 22.31
CA ARG A 181 5.53 -4.90 23.61
C ARG A 181 4.76 -5.99 24.38
N GLY A 182 3.60 -6.40 23.89
CA GLY A 182 2.78 -7.50 24.42
C GLY A 182 2.91 -8.75 23.58
#